data_3b27d40fe6b154e0589723056ec660f0
#
_entry.id   3b27d40fe6b154e0589723056ec660f0
#
_cell.length_a   1.000
_cell.length_b   1.000
_cell.length_c   1.000
_cell.angle_alpha   90.00
_cell.angle_beta   90.00
_cell.angle_gamma   90.00
#
_symmetry.space_group_name_H-M   'P 1'
#
loop_
_entity.id
_entity.type
_entity.pdbx_description
1 polymer ?
#
loop_
_entity_poly.entity_id
_entity_poly.type
_entity_poly.pdbx_seq_one_letter_code
_entity_poly.pdbx_strand_id
1 'polypeptide(L)'
;MAKLNLAFYTSIARNMNMLLVRGYDRNGQRIQEKIRYRPTFYLEAKDSSKAKFKGLDGTPVEPMVFDSMSDSRKFVETYKDVPSFKIYGNDRHIPAFIYSQFPLSIQYQQSLIRICTLDIEIRKEAWGYSDAFEAKNPIIAITVKCSTDNTCHTWGLKPYDPSIALTSRYTIDYRQFKTEGQMLEDFLRWWIHPDNSPDIITGWNTRAFDIPYLINRLIKLGGEEASRVLSPWNIIESKEVKLKGRMQTMYELVGIQQLDYMDL
;
A
#
# COMPACT_ATOMS: atom_id res chain seq x y z
N MET A 1 -1.54 17.13 -18.61
CA MET A 1 -1.03 15.79 -18.24
C MET A 1 -1.72 14.74 -19.10
N ALA A 2 -0.99 13.71 -19.53
CA ALA A 2 -1.64 12.55 -20.13
C ALA A 2 -2.56 11.91 -19.08
N LYS A 3 -3.80 11.64 -19.46
CA LYS A 3 -4.76 10.95 -18.62
C LYS A 3 -4.40 9.47 -18.64
N LEU A 4 -4.20 8.89 -17.44
CA LEU A 4 -3.98 7.45 -17.33
C LEU A 4 -5.24 6.69 -17.76
N ASN A 5 -5.05 5.50 -18.31
CA ASN A 5 -6.13 4.55 -18.53
C ASN A 5 -6.51 3.88 -17.20
N LEU A 6 -6.94 4.68 -16.22
CA LEU A 6 -7.25 4.25 -14.86
C LEU A 6 -8.74 4.44 -14.61
N ALA A 7 -9.47 3.36 -14.33
CA ALA A 7 -10.87 3.41 -13.94
C ALA A 7 -11.01 3.80 -12.46
N PHE A 8 -10.19 3.17 -11.60
CA PHE A 8 -10.06 3.52 -10.18
C PHE A 8 -8.69 3.10 -9.65
N TYR A 9 -8.26 3.74 -8.57
CA TYR A 9 -7.02 3.39 -7.89
C TYR A 9 -7.28 2.55 -6.64
N THR A 10 -6.33 1.68 -6.29
CA THR A 10 -6.29 0.97 -5.00
C THR A 10 -5.21 1.54 -4.08
N SER A 11 -4.16 2.10 -4.66
CA SER A 11 -3.10 2.78 -3.91
C SER A 11 -2.44 3.87 -4.76
N ILE A 12 -2.15 5.00 -4.12
CA ILE A 12 -1.29 6.05 -4.65
C ILE A 12 -0.33 6.46 -3.54
N ALA A 13 0.96 6.28 -3.79
CA ALA A 13 2.02 6.69 -2.88
C ALA A 13 2.99 7.65 -3.57
N ARG A 14 3.73 8.41 -2.78
CA ARG A 14 4.77 9.28 -3.29
C ARG A 14 6.14 8.70 -2.97
N ASN A 15 6.98 8.60 -3.99
CA ASN A 15 8.39 8.31 -3.81
C ASN A 15 9.20 9.37 -4.56
N MET A 16 9.93 10.22 -3.81
CA MET A 16 10.67 11.38 -4.34
C MET A 16 9.77 12.30 -5.20
N ASN A 17 10.04 12.36 -6.52
CA ASN A 17 9.29 13.14 -7.51
C ASN A 17 8.36 12.28 -8.38
N MET A 18 8.12 11.04 -7.97
CA MET A 18 7.23 10.10 -8.65
C MET A 18 6.00 9.82 -7.81
N LEU A 19 4.88 9.64 -8.45
CA LEU A 19 3.71 8.97 -7.87
C LEU A 19 3.71 7.50 -8.29
N LEU A 20 3.56 6.63 -7.32
CA LEU A 20 3.44 5.19 -7.49
C LEU A 20 1.95 4.85 -7.48
N VAL A 21 1.40 4.51 -8.63
CA VAL A 21 -0.05 4.32 -8.82
C VAL A 21 -0.36 2.86 -9.06
N ARG A 22 -1.25 2.30 -8.25
CA ARG A 22 -1.88 0.99 -8.49
C ARG A 22 -3.39 1.15 -8.57
N GLY A 23 -4.01 0.33 -9.39
CA GLY A 23 -5.44 0.32 -9.60
C GLY A 23 -5.82 -0.58 -10.76
N TYR A 24 -6.96 -0.26 -11.37
CA TYR A 24 -7.50 -1.05 -12.47
C TYR A 24 -7.96 -0.15 -13.62
N ASP A 25 -7.81 -0.63 -14.83
CA ASP A 25 -8.36 0.02 -16.02
C ASP A 25 -9.84 -0.31 -16.21
N ARG A 26 -10.44 0.22 -17.27
CA ARG A 26 -11.85 0.00 -17.58
C ARG A 26 -12.17 -1.43 -18.02
N ASN A 27 -11.15 -2.20 -18.39
CA ASN A 27 -11.28 -3.61 -18.78
C ASN A 27 -11.07 -4.55 -17.58
N GLY A 28 -10.81 -4.01 -16.37
CA GLY A 28 -10.53 -4.78 -15.17
C GLY A 28 -9.08 -5.28 -15.10
N GLN A 29 -8.19 -4.79 -15.95
CA GLN A 29 -6.78 -5.14 -15.91
C GLN A 29 -6.06 -4.30 -14.86
N ARG A 30 -5.17 -4.93 -14.08
CA ARG A 30 -4.38 -4.24 -13.08
C ARG A 30 -3.37 -3.30 -13.72
N ILE A 31 -3.31 -2.08 -13.20
CA ILE A 31 -2.34 -1.05 -13.56
C ILE A 31 -1.38 -0.86 -12.40
N GLN A 32 -0.09 -0.79 -12.70
CA GLN A 32 0.98 -0.47 -11.75
C GLN A 32 2.00 0.42 -12.46
N GLU A 33 1.95 1.74 -12.21
CA GLU A 33 2.76 2.71 -12.96
C GLU A 33 3.46 3.72 -12.06
N LYS A 34 4.70 4.10 -12.42
CA LYS A 34 5.47 5.20 -11.84
C LYS A 34 5.29 6.44 -12.70
N ILE A 35 4.73 7.50 -12.12
CA ILE A 35 4.35 8.70 -12.85
C ILE A 35 5.19 9.87 -12.37
N ARG A 36 5.87 10.56 -13.28
CA ARG A 36 6.45 11.87 -13.01
C ARG A 36 5.32 12.89 -12.94
N TYR A 37 4.93 13.28 -11.74
CA TYR A 37 3.88 14.25 -11.54
C TYR A 37 4.40 15.67 -11.66
N ARG A 38 3.72 16.50 -12.45
CA ARG A 38 3.99 17.94 -12.63
C ARG A 38 2.87 18.73 -11.96
N PRO A 39 3.07 19.23 -10.72
CA PRO A 39 2.05 20.00 -10.01
C PRO A 39 1.68 21.27 -10.73
N THR A 40 0.42 21.69 -10.59
CA THR A 40 -0.05 22.98 -11.07
C THR A 40 -0.66 23.72 -9.89
N PHE A 41 -0.13 24.92 -9.61
CA PHE A 41 -0.75 25.91 -8.74
C PHE A 41 -1.34 27.03 -9.60
N TYR A 42 -2.04 27.93 -8.96
CA TYR A 42 -2.57 29.10 -9.63
C TYR A 42 -2.15 30.34 -8.86
N LEU A 43 -1.78 31.37 -9.56
CA LEU A 43 -1.40 32.66 -9.03
C LEU A 43 -2.37 33.73 -9.55
N GLU A 44 -2.44 34.88 -8.90
CA GLU A 44 -3.21 36.00 -9.39
C GLU A 44 -2.77 36.35 -10.82
N ALA A 45 -3.74 36.48 -11.71
CA ALA A 45 -3.47 36.71 -13.12
C ALA A 45 -2.94 38.13 -13.35
N LYS A 46 -1.86 38.27 -14.10
CA LYS A 46 -1.31 39.58 -14.49
C LYS A 46 -2.28 40.39 -15.32
N ASP A 47 -3.10 39.75 -16.14
CA ASP A 47 -4.16 40.36 -16.94
C ASP A 47 -5.50 39.66 -16.59
N SER A 48 -6.26 40.27 -15.73
CA SER A 48 -7.55 39.74 -15.27
C SER A 48 -8.57 39.54 -16.40
N SER A 49 -8.46 40.34 -17.49
CA SER A 49 -9.35 40.21 -18.64
C SER A 49 -9.16 38.95 -19.46
N LYS A 50 -7.97 38.35 -19.37
CA LYS A 50 -7.58 37.10 -20.08
C LYS A 50 -7.61 35.85 -19.19
N ALA A 51 -7.87 36.01 -17.90
CA ALA A 51 -7.91 34.93 -16.96
C ALA A 51 -9.06 33.95 -17.24
N LYS A 52 -8.71 32.68 -17.44
CA LYS A 52 -9.68 31.60 -17.67
C LYS A 52 -10.19 30.96 -16.38
N PHE A 53 -9.53 31.20 -15.26
CA PHE A 53 -9.83 30.60 -13.96
C PHE A 53 -10.05 31.68 -12.92
N LYS A 54 -10.78 31.32 -11.86
CA LYS A 54 -10.99 32.16 -10.68
C LYS A 54 -10.73 31.38 -9.42
N GLY A 55 -10.10 31.98 -8.45
CA GLY A 55 -10.04 31.50 -7.09
C GLY A 55 -11.41 31.43 -6.44
N LEU A 56 -11.54 30.73 -5.31
CA LEU A 56 -12.81 30.67 -4.57
C LEU A 56 -13.26 32.03 -4.03
N ASP A 57 -12.33 32.96 -3.86
CA ASP A 57 -12.59 34.37 -3.48
C ASP A 57 -12.94 35.27 -4.67
N GLY A 58 -13.07 34.68 -5.87
CA GLY A 58 -13.39 35.41 -7.09
C GLY A 58 -12.17 36.02 -7.81
N THR A 59 -10.98 35.96 -7.22
CA THR A 59 -9.75 36.52 -7.83
C THR A 59 -9.45 35.81 -9.14
N PRO A 60 -9.24 36.56 -10.26
CA PRO A 60 -8.76 35.98 -11.51
C PRO A 60 -7.39 35.38 -11.34
N VAL A 61 -7.20 34.10 -11.78
CA VAL A 61 -5.95 33.36 -11.59
C VAL A 61 -5.47 32.72 -12.88
N GLU A 62 -4.15 32.56 -12.99
CA GLU A 62 -3.49 31.83 -14.09
C GLU A 62 -2.69 30.63 -13.58
N PRO A 63 -2.60 29.52 -14.35
CA PRO A 63 -1.91 28.32 -13.93
C PRO A 63 -0.40 28.48 -14.00
N MET A 64 0.30 28.01 -12.97
CA MET A 64 1.75 27.85 -12.91
C MET A 64 2.07 26.36 -12.78
N VAL A 65 2.70 25.79 -13.80
CA VAL A 65 3.08 24.36 -13.85
C VAL A 65 4.52 24.20 -13.42
N PHE A 66 4.77 23.28 -12.49
CA PHE A 66 6.11 22.94 -12.00
C PHE A 66 6.65 21.68 -12.69
N ASP A 67 7.97 21.60 -12.86
CA ASP A 67 8.60 20.44 -13.46
C ASP A 67 8.71 19.25 -12.52
N SER A 68 8.62 19.50 -11.20
CA SER A 68 8.64 18.45 -10.19
C SER A 68 7.84 18.83 -8.94
N MET A 69 7.49 17.81 -8.14
CA MET A 69 6.90 17.99 -6.82
C MET A 69 7.87 18.69 -5.84
N SER A 70 9.17 18.51 -6.04
CA SER A 70 10.19 19.20 -5.23
C SER A 70 10.18 20.70 -5.50
N ASP A 71 10.09 21.11 -6.76
CA ASP A 71 10.10 22.53 -7.13
C ASP A 71 8.85 23.23 -6.63
N SER A 72 7.67 22.59 -6.75
CA SER A 72 6.44 23.16 -6.23
C SER A 72 6.47 23.34 -4.70
N ARG A 73 7.09 22.40 -3.96
CA ARG A 73 7.24 22.54 -2.50
C ARG A 73 8.21 23.66 -2.12
N LYS A 74 9.35 23.76 -2.83
CA LYS A 74 10.27 24.87 -2.60
C LYS A 74 9.60 26.21 -2.87
N PHE A 75 8.78 26.30 -3.90
CA PHE A 75 7.99 27.50 -4.19
C PHE A 75 7.04 27.86 -3.07
N VAL A 76 6.23 26.90 -2.58
CA VAL A 76 5.33 27.13 -1.45
C VAL A 76 6.11 27.60 -0.22
N GLU A 77 7.21 26.92 0.10
CA GLU A 77 8.05 27.26 1.25
C GLU A 77 8.66 28.67 1.15
N THR A 78 9.05 29.09 -0.05
CA THR A 78 9.60 30.43 -0.30
C THR A 78 8.57 31.53 -0.07
N TYR A 79 7.31 31.30 -0.46
CA TYR A 79 6.29 32.35 -0.49
C TYR A 79 5.21 32.23 0.60
N LYS A 80 5.22 31.18 1.44
CA LYS A 80 4.21 30.95 2.49
C LYS A 80 4.07 32.11 3.48
N ASP A 81 5.17 32.81 3.79
CA ASP A 81 5.22 33.89 4.78
C ASP A 81 5.26 35.28 4.14
N VAL A 82 5.08 35.37 2.79
CA VAL A 82 5.04 36.66 2.10
C VAL A 82 3.62 37.25 2.19
N PRO A 83 3.44 38.36 2.91
CA PRO A 83 2.14 39.02 3.03
C PRO A 83 1.59 39.37 1.64
N SER A 84 0.30 39.18 1.43
CA SER A 84 -0.40 39.44 0.15
C SER A 84 -0.07 38.51 -1.02
N PHE A 85 0.92 37.60 -0.92
CA PHE A 85 1.18 36.61 -1.98
C PHE A 85 0.31 35.37 -1.76
N LYS A 86 -0.68 35.18 -2.62
CA LYS A 86 -1.60 34.06 -2.51
C LYS A 86 -1.28 32.98 -3.53
N ILE A 87 -1.18 31.74 -3.05
CA ILE A 87 -1.06 30.54 -3.87
C ILE A 87 -2.41 29.83 -3.83
N TYR A 88 -3.02 29.62 -4.99
CA TYR A 88 -4.29 28.92 -5.14
C TYR A 88 -4.05 27.50 -5.66
N GLY A 89 -4.94 26.58 -5.33
CA GLY A 89 -4.87 25.17 -5.70
C GLY A 89 -4.59 24.27 -4.51
N ASN A 90 -4.26 23.02 -4.79
CA ASN A 90 -3.99 22.04 -3.76
C ASN A 90 -2.49 21.71 -3.70
N ASP A 91 -1.83 22.04 -2.61
CA ASP A 91 -0.42 21.77 -2.34
C ASP A 91 -0.15 20.30 -2.00
N ARG A 92 -1.20 19.53 -1.69
CA ARG A 92 -1.13 18.09 -1.48
C ARG A 92 -1.15 17.36 -2.82
N HIS A 93 -0.01 16.86 -3.25
CA HIS A 93 0.18 16.32 -4.59
C HIS A 93 -0.71 15.11 -4.91
N ILE A 94 -0.93 14.20 -3.96
CA ILE A 94 -1.78 13.01 -4.18
C ILE A 94 -3.25 13.42 -4.39
N PRO A 95 -3.91 14.20 -3.52
CA PRO A 95 -5.26 14.71 -3.80
C PRO A 95 -5.37 15.50 -5.10
N ALA A 96 -4.39 16.37 -5.40
CA ALA A 96 -4.37 17.13 -6.64
C ALA A 96 -4.30 16.22 -7.88
N PHE A 97 -3.47 15.17 -7.82
CA PHE A 97 -3.39 14.16 -8.87
C PHE A 97 -4.71 13.40 -9.02
N ILE A 98 -5.29 12.91 -7.90
CA ILE A 98 -6.58 12.19 -7.92
C ILE A 98 -7.65 13.06 -8.59
N TYR A 99 -7.78 14.31 -8.19
CA TYR A 99 -8.75 15.23 -8.80
C TYR A 99 -8.51 15.42 -10.30
N SER A 100 -7.24 15.51 -10.73
CA SER A 100 -6.91 15.65 -12.15
C SER A 100 -7.31 14.44 -13.00
N GLN A 101 -7.27 13.23 -12.41
CA GLN A 101 -7.66 11.98 -13.07
C GLN A 101 -9.17 11.75 -13.00
N PHE A 102 -9.80 12.10 -11.88
CA PHE A 102 -11.21 11.82 -11.55
C PHE A 102 -11.92 13.10 -11.11
N PRO A 103 -12.26 14.03 -12.04
CA PRO A 103 -12.79 15.34 -11.67
C PRO A 103 -14.22 15.29 -11.12
N LEU A 104 -14.98 14.24 -11.36
CA LEU A 104 -16.38 14.12 -10.94
C LEU A 104 -16.56 13.08 -9.84
N SER A 105 -16.26 11.84 -10.15
CA SER A 105 -16.42 10.70 -9.22
C SER A 105 -15.53 9.54 -9.62
N ILE A 106 -15.31 8.63 -8.67
CA ILE A 106 -14.58 7.38 -8.88
C ILE A 106 -15.58 6.24 -8.70
N GLN A 107 -15.72 5.40 -9.72
CA GLN A 107 -16.57 4.21 -9.65
C GLN A 107 -15.69 3.00 -9.33
N TYR A 108 -15.69 2.60 -8.06
CA TYR A 108 -14.96 1.42 -7.61
C TYR A 108 -15.71 0.14 -7.97
N GLN A 109 -15.00 -0.81 -8.56
CA GLN A 109 -15.50 -2.17 -8.79
C GLN A 109 -14.95 -3.09 -7.70
N GLN A 110 -15.74 -3.29 -6.66
CA GLN A 110 -15.34 -4.05 -5.48
C GLN A 110 -14.89 -5.48 -5.81
N SER A 111 -15.51 -6.12 -6.80
CA SER A 111 -15.17 -7.48 -7.24
C SER A 111 -13.74 -7.62 -7.79
N LEU A 112 -13.13 -6.53 -8.24
CA LEU A 112 -11.75 -6.51 -8.73
C LEU A 112 -10.74 -6.28 -7.62
N ILE A 113 -11.15 -5.65 -6.51
CA ILE A 113 -10.25 -5.32 -5.40
C ILE A 113 -9.94 -6.60 -4.64
N ARG A 114 -8.65 -6.98 -4.63
CA ARG A 114 -8.19 -8.18 -3.93
C ARG A 114 -7.91 -7.87 -2.47
N ILE A 115 -8.83 -8.28 -1.61
CA ILE A 115 -8.69 -8.21 -0.14
C ILE A 115 -8.22 -9.57 0.32
N CYS A 116 -7.00 -9.64 0.87
CA CYS A 116 -6.42 -10.88 1.36
C CYS A 116 -6.31 -10.86 2.88
N THR A 117 -6.94 -11.83 3.53
CA THR A 117 -6.70 -12.12 4.95
C THR A 117 -5.42 -12.92 5.06
N LEU A 118 -4.49 -12.43 5.87
CA LEU A 118 -3.21 -13.09 6.16
C LEU A 118 -3.16 -13.49 7.62
N ASP A 119 -2.64 -14.67 7.87
CA ASP A 119 -2.36 -15.19 9.21
C ASP A 119 -1.09 -16.05 9.18
N ILE A 120 -0.27 -15.96 10.23
CA ILE A 120 0.95 -16.76 10.37
C ILE A 120 0.94 -17.53 11.67
N GLU A 121 1.49 -18.74 11.63
CA GLU A 121 1.78 -19.56 12.81
C GLU A 121 3.28 -19.66 13.03
N ILE A 122 3.72 -19.45 14.25
CA ILE A 122 5.13 -19.54 14.63
C ILE A 122 5.37 -20.69 15.59
N ARG A 123 6.58 -21.22 15.60
CA ARG A 123 6.97 -22.25 16.57
C ARG A 123 6.95 -21.64 17.96
N LYS A 124 6.11 -22.19 18.83
CA LYS A 124 6.01 -21.76 20.22
C LYS A 124 7.25 -22.22 21.00
N GLU A 125 7.81 -21.31 21.79
CA GLU A 125 8.77 -21.66 22.84
C GLU A 125 8.04 -22.12 24.12
N ALA A 126 8.75 -22.76 25.04
CA ALA A 126 8.17 -23.25 26.29
C ALA A 126 7.57 -22.14 27.14
N TRP A 127 8.09 -20.90 27.05
CA TRP A 127 7.69 -19.76 27.86
C TRP A 127 7.65 -18.46 27.05
N GLY A 128 6.55 -17.71 27.21
CA GLY A 128 6.42 -16.33 26.70
C GLY A 128 5.76 -16.19 25.33
N TYR A 129 5.54 -14.93 24.94
CA TYR A 129 5.09 -14.54 23.61
C TYR A 129 6.32 -14.21 22.76
N SER A 130 6.27 -14.61 21.51
CA SER A 130 7.33 -14.24 20.56
C SER A 130 7.22 -12.76 20.21
N ASP A 131 8.35 -12.06 20.24
CA ASP A 131 8.46 -10.68 19.82
C ASP A 131 8.51 -10.60 18.28
N ALA A 132 7.61 -9.80 17.69
CA ALA A 132 7.53 -9.65 16.25
C ALA A 132 8.76 -8.94 15.64
N PHE A 133 9.47 -8.14 16.44
CA PHE A 133 10.68 -7.44 15.97
C PHE A 133 11.93 -8.28 16.09
N GLU A 134 12.01 -9.13 17.12
CA GLU A 134 13.10 -10.10 17.22
C GLU A 134 12.93 -11.26 16.23
N ALA A 135 11.72 -11.68 15.92
CA ALA A 135 11.34 -12.76 15.00
C ALA A 135 12.27 -14.00 15.14
N LYS A 136 12.51 -14.44 16.39
CA LYS A 136 13.48 -15.48 16.71
C LYS A 136 13.05 -16.85 16.18
N ASN A 137 11.76 -17.13 16.34
CA ASN A 137 11.21 -18.45 16.10
C ASN A 137 10.86 -18.67 14.62
N PRO A 138 11.00 -19.87 14.09
CA PRO A 138 10.57 -20.18 12.73
C PRO A 138 9.06 -19.97 12.55
N ILE A 139 8.67 -19.42 11.40
CA ILE A 139 7.31 -19.49 10.91
C ILE A 139 7.06 -20.95 10.49
N ILE A 140 5.99 -21.55 10.97
CA ILE A 140 5.64 -22.95 10.70
C ILE A 140 4.44 -23.10 9.79
N ALA A 141 3.61 -22.06 9.65
CA ALA A 141 2.57 -21.98 8.65
C ALA A 141 2.28 -20.53 8.27
N ILE A 142 1.82 -20.33 7.04
CA ILE A 142 1.28 -19.07 6.51
C ILE A 142 -0.02 -19.42 5.81
N THR A 143 -1.09 -18.68 6.09
CA THR A 143 -2.36 -18.83 5.39
C THR A 143 -2.80 -17.51 4.80
N VAL A 144 -3.21 -17.55 3.52
CA VAL A 144 -3.78 -16.40 2.81
C VAL A 144 -5.10 -16.81 2.19
N LYS A 145 -6.14 -16.01 2.45
CA LYS A 145 -7.46 -16.13 1.82
C LYS A 145 -7.82 -14.82 1.15
N CYS A 146 -7.94 -14.84 -0.18
CA CYS A 146 -8.32 -13.66 -0.94
C CYS A 146 -9.82 -13.60 -1.24
N SER A 147 -10.38 -12.39 -1.37
CA SER A 147 -11.79 -12.16 -1.67
C SER A 147 -12.19 -12.60 -3.09
N THR A 148 -11.22 -12.69 -3.99
CA THR A 148 -11.42 -12.95 -5.41
C THR A 148 -11.52 -14.42 -5.78
N ASP A 149 -11.21 -15.32 -4.86
CA ASP A 149 -11.34 -16.77 -5.04
C ASP A 149 -11.92 -17.45 -3.81
N ASN A 150 -12.20 -18.75 -3.86
CA ASN A 150 -12.73 -19.53 -2.74
C ASN A 150 -11.69 -20.44 -2.10
N THR A 151 -10.40 -20.16 -2.33
CA THR A 151 -9.29 -21.01 -1.87
C THR A 151 -8.56 -20.36 -0.70
N CYS A 152 -8.35 -21.15 0.36
CA CYS A 152 -7.37 -20.83 1.40
C CYS A 152 -6.02 -21.42 0.99
N HIS A 153 -5.09 -20.58 0.62
CA HIS A 153 -3.72 -20.99 0.31
C HIS A 153 -2.93 -21.05 1.60
N THR A 154 -2.39 -22.24 1.88
CA THR A 154 -1.66 -22.49 3.14
C THR A 154 -0.32 -23.16 2.84
N TRP A 155 0.75 -22.57 3.35
CA TRP A 155 2.10 -23.09 3.35
C TRP A 155 2.42 -23.61 4.75
N GLY A 156 2.95 -24.83 4.90
CA GLY A 156 3.21 -25.38 6.22
C GLY A 156 4.40 -26.34 6.27
N LEU A 157 4.97 -26.48 7.46
CA LEU A 157 6.09 -27.40 7.70
C LEU A 157 5.68 -28.78 8.19
N LYS A 158 4.42 -28.94 8.63
CA LYS A 158 3.87 -30.18 9.14
C LYS A 158 2.83 -30.76 8.19
N PRO A 159 2.59 -32.07 8.21
CA PRO A 159 1.49 -32.66 7.44
C PRO A 159 0.15 -32.05 7.86
N TYR A 160 -0.72 -31.86 6.90
CA TYR A 160 -2.09 -31.43 7.09
C TYR A 160 -3.03 -32.62 6.89
N ASP A 161 -3.93 -32.82 7.85
CA ASP A 161 -5.00 -33.81 7.76
C ASP A 161 -6.32 -33.13 7.38
N PRO A 162 -6.82 -33.28 6.14
CA PRO A 162 -8.04 -32.65 5.71
C PRO A 162 -9.30 -33.14 6.46
N SER A 163 -9.22 -34.32 7.14
CA SER A 163 -10.35 -34.86 7.90
C SER A 163 -10.71 -34.04 9.14
N ILE A 164 -9.77 -33.24 9.65
CA ILE A 164 -9.96 -32.34 10.80
C ILE A 164 -10.38 -30.93 10.40
N ALA A 165 -10.57 -30.65 9.12
CA ALA A 165 -11.03 -29.34 8.68
C ALA A 165 -12.39 -28.99 9.27
N LEU A 166 -12.46 -27.87 9.98
CA LEU A 166 -13.68 -27.40 10.66
C LEU A 166 -14.75 -26.85 9.70
N THR A 167 -14.42 -26.71 8.42
CA THR A 167 -15.33 -26.16 7.42
C THR A 167 -15.07 -26.72 6.03
N SER A 168 -16.16 -27.00 5.31
CA SER A 168 -16.16 -27.32 3.87
C SER A 168 -16.43 -26.07 3.01
N ARG A 169 -16.52 -24.89 3.64
CA ARG A 169 -16.87 -23.63 2.94
C ARG A 169 -15.83 -23.20 1.92
N TYR A 170 -14.55 -23.54 2.17
CA TYR A 170 -13.43 -23.15 1.34
C TYR A 170 -12.68 -24.35 0.82
N THR A 171 -12.13 -24.21 -0.39
CA THR A 171 -11.10 -25.13 -0.88
C THR A 171 -9.81 -24.84 -0.14
N ILE A 172 -9.07 -25.86 0.29
CA ILE A 172 -7.79 -25.72 0.95
C ILE A 172 -6.69 -26.19 0.00
N ASP A 173 -5.84 -25.25 -0.42
CA ASP A 173 -4.61 -25.53 -1.16
C ASP A 173 -3.45 -25.57 -0.16
N TYR A 174 -3.17 -26.76 0.38
CA TYR A 174 -2.10 -26.94 1.36
C TYR A 174 -0.82 -27.41 0.69
N ARG A 175 0.27 -26.69 0.92
CA ARG A 175 1.62 -26.99 0.41
C ARG A 175 2.55 -27.27 1.57
N GLN A 176 3.10 -28.49 1.60
CA GLN A 176 4.02 -28.91 2.66
C GLN A 176 5.47 -28.75 2.25
N PHE A 177 6.29 -28.24 3.17
CA PHE A 177 7.73 -28.01 2.96
C PHE A 177 8.55 -28.65 4.06
N LYS A 178 9.80 -29.01 3.73
CA LYS A 178 10.75 -29.60 4.69
C LYS A 178 11.43 -28.54 5.56
N THR A 179 11.63 -27.33 5.01
CA THR A 179 12.32 -26.22 5.70
C THR A 179 11.54 -24.92 5.56
N GLU A 180 11.70 -24.04 6.56
CA GLU A 180 11.11 -22.70 6.55
C GLU A 180 11.55 -21.89 5.32
N GLY A 181 12.84 -21.96 4.95
CA GLY A 181 13.34 -21.22 3.79
C GLY A 181 12.64 -21.61 2.50
N GLN A 182 12.42 -22.91 2.24
CA GLN A 182 11.65 -23.38 1.07
C GLN A 182 10.19 -22.91 1.11
N MET A 183 9.58 -22.95 2.29
CA MET A 183 8.20 -22.48 2.50
C MET A 183 8.07 -20.98 2.20
N LEU A 184 8.95 -20.18 2.76
CA LEU A 184 8.95 -18.73 2.55
C LEU A 184 9.24 -18.37 1.09
N GLU A 185 10.16 -19.06 0.43
CA GLU A 185 10.46 -18.83 -0.99
C GLU A 185 9.25 -19.12 -1.89
N ASP A 186 8.54 -20.23 -1.69
CA ASP A 186 7.32 -20.56 -2.44
C ASP A 186 6.18 -19.56 -2.15
N PHE A 187 6.00 -19.19 -0.87
CA PHE A 187 5.06 -18.14 -0.48
C PHE A 187 5.37 -16.81 -1.19
N LEU A 188 6.61 -16.36 -1.20
CA LEU A 188 7.00 -15.11 -1.84
C LEU A 188 6.78 -15.16 -3.37
N ARG A 189 7.08 -16.28 -4.02
CA ARG A 189 6.78 -16.47 -5.46
C ARG A 189 5.28 -16.32 -5.74
N TRP A 190 4.45 -16.92 -4.89
CA TRP A 190 2.99 -16.78 -5.00
C TRP A 190 2.56 -15.33 -4.77
N TRP A 191 3.10 -14.67 -3.76
CA TRP A 191 2.75 -13.33 -3.34
C TRP A 191 3.03 -12.27 -4.40
N ILE A 192 4.19 -12.36 -5.07
CA ILE A 192 4.59 -11.39 -6.11
C ILE A 192 3.89 -11.61 -7.45
N HIS A 193 3.24 -12.76 -7.63
CA HIS A 193 2.55 -13.03 -8.89
C HIS A 193 1.43 -11.98 -9.10
N PRO A 194 1.32 -11.38 -10.30
CA PRO A 194 0.34 -10.30 -10.56
C PRO A 194 -1.10 -10.67 -10.19
N ASP A 195 -1.48 -11.94 -10.41
CA ASP A 195 -2.82 -12.43 -10.09
C ASP A 195 -3.04 -12.68 -8.60
N ASN A 196 -2.01 -12.74 -7.79
CA ASN A 196 -2.10 -13.03 -6.36
C ASN A 196 -1.82 -11.81 -5.48
N SER A 197 -1.01 -10.87 -5.96
CA SER A 197 -0.60 -9.68 -5.20
C SER A 197 -1.81 -8.92 -4.65
N PRO A 198 -1.93 -8.72 -3.32
CA PRO A 198 -3.08 -8.06 -2.72
C PRO A 198 -3.14 -6.56 -3.03
N ASP A 199 -4.34 -6.01 -3.02
CA ASP A 199 -4.58 -4.57 -2.94
C ASP A 199 -4.73 -4.14 -1.48
N ILE A 200 -5.36 -5.01 -0.68
CA ILE A 200 -5.60 -4.79 0.75
C ILE A 200 -5.22 -6.07 1.50
N ILE A 201 -4.47 -5.91 2.58
CA ILE A 201 -4.24 -6.96 3.57
C ILE A 201 -5.11 -6.67 4.77
N THR A 202 -5.74 -7.71 5.30
CA THR A 202 -6.53 -7.66 6.53
C THR A 202 -6.24 -8.88 7.39
N GLY A 203 -6.66 -8.83 8.65
CA GLY A 203 -6.54 -9.91 9.63
C GLY A 203 -6.76 -9.40 11.03
N TRP A 204 -6.54 -10.24 12.01
CA TRP A 204 -6.63 -9.90 13.41
C TRP A 204 -5.25 -9.57 13.97
N ASN A 205 -5.00 -8.34 14.38
CA ASN A 205 -3.71 -7.87 14.89
C ASN A 205 -2.54 -7.98 13.87
N THR A 206 -2.88 -8.08 12.61
CA THR A 206 -1.93 -8.35 11.51
C THR A 206 -0.89 -7.24 11.36
N ARG A 207 -1.29 -5.97 11.58
CA ARG A 207 -0.39 -4.80 11.51
C ARG A 207 0.63 -4.76 12.64
N ALA A 208 0.27 -5.27 13.83
CA ALA A 208 1.14 -5.23 14.99
C ALA A 208 1.92 -6.54 15.18
N PHE A 209 1.52 -7.64 14.54
CA PHE A 209 2.17 -8.93 14.73
C PHE A 209 2.58 -9.61 13.41
N ASP A 210 1.63 -10.06 12.58
CA ASP A 210 1.95 -10.92 11.42
C ASP A 210 2.87 -10.24 10.41
N ILE A 211 2.55 -9.01 10.00
CA ILE A 211 3.36 -8.26 9.04
C ILE A 211 4.74 -7.92 9.61
N PRO A 212 4.88 -7.36 10.81
CA PRO A 212 6.19 -7.14 11.44
C PRO A 212 7.00 -8.43 11.59
N TYR A 213 6.35 -9.52 12.04
CA TYR A 213 7.03 -10.80 12.22
C TYR A 213 7.57 -11.34 10.89
N LEU A 214 6.73 -11.37 9.87
CA LEU A 214 7.10 -11.85 8.52
C LEU A 214 8.24 -11.01 7.93
N ILE A 215 8.18 -9.68 8.02
CA ILE A 215 9.23 -8.78 7.54
C ILE A 215 10.55 -9.07 8.26
N ASN A 216 10.54 -9.05 9.60
CA ASN A 216 11.75 -9.22 10.39
C ASN A 216 12.32 -10.64 10.26
N ARG A 217 11.46 -11.65 10.08
CA ARG A 217 11.91 -13.01 9.79
C ARG A 217 12.58 -13.13 8.43
N LEU A 218 12.03 -12.51 7.41
CA LEU A 218 12.63 -12.45 6.07
C LEU A 218 13.96 -11.71 6.08
N ILE A 219 14.06 -10.59 6.80
CA ILE A 219 15.32 -9.84 6.98
C ILE A 219 16.37 -10.75 7.62
N LYS A 220 16.00 -11.50 8.66
CA LYS A 220 16.90 -12.38 9.40
C LYS A 220 17.43 -13.53 8.57
N LEU A 221 16.63 -14.05 7.66
CA LEU A 221 16.98 -15.23 6.85
C LEU A 221 17.61 -14.86 5.50
N GLY A 222 17.22 -13.78 4.89
CA GLY A 222 17.60 -13.40 3.53
C GLY A 222 18.04 -11.95 3.34
N GLY A 223 18.15 -11.18 4.43
CA GLY A 223 18.47 -9.74 4.37
C GLY A 223 17.28 -8.87 3.99
N GLU A 224 17.50 -7.55 3.99
CA GLU A 224 16.43 -6.56 3.73
C GLU A 224 15.75 -6.76 2.37
N GLU A 225 16.50 -7.12 1.35
CA GLU A 225 15.96 -7.31 0.00
C GLU A 225 14.90 -8.42 -0.04
N ALA A 226 15.05 -9.47 0.76
CA ALA A 226 14.07 -10.56 0.84
C ALA A 226 12.72 -10.07 1.40
N SER A 227 12.72 -9.10 2.31
CA SER A 227 11.48 -8.55 2.86
C SER A 227 10.80 -7.57 1.91
N ARG A 228 11.59 -6.80 1.15
CA ARG A 228 11.07 -5.73 0.27
C ARG A 228 10.13 -6.25 -0.81
N VAL A 229 10.27 -7.50 -1.23
CA VAL A 229 9.39 -8.12 -2.23
C VAL A 229 7.93 -8.24 -1.78
N LEU A 230 7.65 -8.09 -0.47
CA LEU A 230 6.28 -8.02 0.03
C LEU A 230 5.55 -6.76 -0.47
N SER A 231 6.28 -5.70 -0.82
CA SER A 231 5.72 -4.51 -1.45
C SER A 231 5.80 -4.63 -2.98
N PRO A 232 4.74 -4.32 -3.73
CA PRO A 232 4.78 -4.31 -5.20
C PRO A 232 5.74 -3.28 -5.79
N TRP A 233 6.25 -2.37 -4.96
CA TRP A 233 7.24 -1.37 -5.32
C TRP A 233 8.62 -1.65 -4.75
N ASN A 234 8.80 -2.75 -4.02
CA ASN A 234 9.99 -3.07 -3.24
C ASN A 234 10.34 -1.97 -2.22
N ILE A 235 9.32 -1.34 -1.66
CA ILE A 235 9.46 -0.26 -0.68
C ILE A 235 8.65 -0.62 0.55
N ILE A 236 9.33 -0.75 1.69
CA ILE A 236 8.72 -0.87 3.01
C ILE A 236 9.10 0.37 3.79
N GLU A 237 8.12 1.09 4.29
CA GLU A 237 8.31 2.21 5.20
C GLU A 237 8.02 1.77 6.62
N SER A 238 8.80 2.26 7.60
CA SER A 238 8.56 2.02 9.01
C SER A 238 8.20 3.33 9.71
N LYS A 239 7.21 3.27 10.61
CA LYS A 239 6.79 4.41 11.43
C LYS A 239 6.68 3.98 12.88
N GLU A 240 7.21 4.81 13.76
CA GLU A 240 6.96 4.65 15.19
C GLU A 240 5.62 5.29 15.55
N VAL A 241 4.72 4.51 16.11
CA VAL A 241 3.38 4.92 16.53
C VAL A 241 3.20 4.61 18.00
N LYS A 242 2.66 5.56 18.76
CA LYS A 242 2.32 5.35 20.17
C LYS A 242 0.95 4.69 20.26
N LEU A 243 0.91 3.38 20.56
CA LEU A 243 -0.31 2.61 20.77
C LEU A 243 -0.41 2.18 22.23
N LYS A 244 -1.55 2.47 22.86
CA LYS A 244 -1.83 2.10 24.27
C LYS A 244 -0.68 2.46 25.24
N GLY A 245 -0.04 3.62 25.00
CA GLY A 245 1.05 4.13 25.85
C GLY A 245 2.45 3.57 25.55
N ARG A 246 2.59 2.65 24.60
CA ARG A 246 3.88 2.08 24.18
C ARG A 246 4.21 2.51 22.75
N MET A 247 5.51 2.78 22.48
CA MET A 247 5.99 2.99 21.12
C MET A 247 6.06 1.63 20.42
N GLN A 248 5.48 1.56 19.23
CA GLN A 248 5.51 0.39 18.36
C GLN A 248 5.90 0.80 16.95
N THR A 249 6.78 0.03 16.34
CA THR A 249 7.11 0.22 14.93
C THR A 249 6.03 -0.44 14.08
N MET A 250 5.45 0.30 13.16
CA MET A 250 4.54 -0.24 12.16
C MET A 250 5.20 -0.19 10.79
N TYR A 251 5.00 -1.23 10.02
CA TYR A 251 5.50 -1.32 8.65
C TYR A 251 4.38 -1.02 7.65
N GLU A 252 4.69 -0.19 6.66
CA GLU A 252 3.81 0.07 5.52
C GLU A 252 4.40 -0.57 4.27
N LEU A 253 3.67 -1.51 3.69
CA LEU A 253 3.99 -2.11 2.39
C LEU A 253 3.50 -1.15 1.30
N VAL A 254 4.39 -0.31 0.78
CA VAL A 254 3.99 0.71 -0.20
C VAL A 254 3.28 0.06 -1.39
N GLY A 255 2.06 0.51 -1.68
CA GLY A 255 1.20 -0.04 -2.73
C GLY A 255 0.16 -1.06 -2.27
N ILE A 256 0.17 -1.48 -1.01
CA ILE A 256 -0.83 -2.34 -0.40
C ILE A 256 -1.41 -1.64 0.83
N GLN A 257 -2.74 -1.56 0.92
CA GLN A 257 -3.41 -1.02 2.10
C GLN A 257 -3.47 -2.09 3.19
N GLN A 258 -3.33 -1.69 4.45
CA GLN A 258 -3.45 -2.59 5.60
C GLN A 258 -4.64 -2.15 6.45
N LEU A 259 -5.64 -3.01 6.57
CA LEU A 259 -6.83 -2.80 7.39
C LEU A 259 -6.88 -3.89 8.46
N ASP A 260 -6.69 -3.51 9.71
CA ASP A 260 -6.69 -4.46 10.82
C ASP A 260 -8.06 -4.46 11.52
N TYR A 261 -8.58 -5.64 11.85
CA TYR A 261 -9.82 -5.75 12.63
C TYR A 261 -9.69 -5.19 14.04
N MET A 262 -8.46 -5.06 14.56
CA MET A 262 -8.21 -4.43 15.86
C MET A 262 -8.34 -2.89 15.83
N ASP A 263 -8.35 -2.30 14.64
CA ASP A 263 -8.50 -0.85 14.45
C ASP A 263 -9.97 -0.42 14.26
N LEU A 264 -10.90 -1.40 14.14
CA LEU A 264 -12.35 -1.19 13.98
C LEU A 264 -13.08 -1.22 15.32
#